data_a09e4271f7e6d4b529a1d80f23c35c0a
#
_entry.id   a09e4271f7e6d4b529a1d80f23c35c0a
#
_cell.length_a   1.000
_cell.length_b   1.000
_cell.length_c   1.000
_cell.angle_alpha   90.00
_cell.angle_beta   90.00
_cell.angle_gamma   90.00
#
_symmetry.space_group_name_H-M   'P 1'
#
loop_
_entity.id
_entity.type
_entity.pdbx_description
1 polymer ?
#
loop_
_entity_poly.entity_id
_entity_poly.type
_entity_poly.pdbx_seq_one_letter_code
_entity_poly.pdbx_strand_id
1 'polypeptide(L)'
;YINRWGLMRNTKNENLSEHSLETAFIAHALGIINNEVFHGSVNAEYLAVLAMYHDATEIITGDMPTPVKYYSEQIRRAYGEVEDIAGRELLTAIPEKLRSRYEEPLLESSWNEEDYRFVKAADKLSAWLKCIEERKMGNTDFYDAECTIQNELVKMQLPEADYFCEHFIPAYTETIDRSGNAATNGE
;
A
#
# COMPACT_ATOMS: atom_id res chain seq x y z
N TYR A 1 -6.28 16.31 -1.14
CA TYR A 1 -7.27 16.67 -0.11
C TYR A 1 -8.01 15.46 0.47
N ILE A 2 -7.77 14.25 -0.05
CA ILE A 2 -8.43 13.03 0.39
C ILE A 2 -7.62 12.48 1.56
N ASN A 3 -8.29 12.36 2.71
CA ASN A 3 -7.71 11.76 3.90
C ASN A 3 -8.20 10.32 4.02
N ARG A 4 -7.29 9.43 4.34
CA ARG A 4 -7.56 8.03 4.66
C ARG A 4 -8.02 7.87 6.11
N TRP A 5 -8.56 6.70 6.43
CA TRP A 5 -9.02 6.38 7.79
C TRP A 5 -10.16 7.27 8.28
N GLY A 6 -11.06 7.68 7.37
CA GLY A 6 -12.12 8.67 7.63
C GLY A 6 -13.13 8.29 8.72
N LEU A 7 -13.22 7.01 9.12
CA LEU A 7 -14.08 6.55 10.23
C LEU A 7 -13.35 6.41 11.56
N MET A 8 -12.05 6.72 11.61
CA MET A 8 -11.22 6.53 12.80
C MET A 8 -10.73 7.88 13.35
N ARG A 9 -10.46 7.92 14.65
CA ARG A 9 -9.78 9.07 15.28
C ARG A 9 -8.30 8.95 15.00
N ASN A 10 -7.78 9.80 14.13
CA ASN A 10 -6.36 9.85 13.84
C ASN A 10 -5.65 10.82 14.77
N THR A 11 -4.48 10.46 15.30
CA THR A 11 -3.56 11.41 15.95
C THR A 11 -2.84 12.26 14.91
N LYS A 12 -2.48 11.66 13.78
CA LYS A 12 -1.93 12.35 12.61
C LYS A 12 -2.75 11.95 11.38
N ASN A 13 -3.30 12.93 10.67
CA ASN A 13 -3.96 12.66 9.40
C ASN A 13 -2.96 12.15 8.38
N GLU A 14 -3.37 11.16 7.62
CA GLU A 14 -2.68 10.64 6.45
C GLU A 14 -3.50 10.98 5.22
N ASN A 15 -2.89 11.64 4.25
CA ASN A 15 -3.54 11.89 2.97
C ASN A 15 -3.11 10.85 1.92
N LEU A 16 -3.89 10.80 0.85
CA LEU A 16 -3.68 9.85 -0.24
C LEU A 16 -2.27 9.91 -0.85
N SER A 17 -1.69 11.11 -0.98
CA SER A 17 -0.35 11.27 -1.59
C SER A 17 0.76 10.74 -0.69
N GLU A 18 0.65 10.94 0.64
CA GLU A 18 1.60 10.39 1.62
C GLU A 18 1.55 8.87 1.58
N HIS A 19 0.35 8.28 1.61
CA HIS A 19 0.15 6.84 1.51
C HIS A 19 0.68 6.25 0.20
N SER A 20 0.33 6.84 -0.94
CA SER A 20 0.78 6.35 -2.25
C SER A 20 2.31 6.37 -2.38
N LEU A 21 2.98 7.39 -1.83
CA LEU A 21 4.43 7.47 -1.83
C LEU A 21 5.05 6.40 -0.92
N GLU A 22 4.51 6.21 0.28
CA GLU A 22 4.98 5.17 1.21
C GLU A 22 4.78 3.78 0.61
N THR A 23 3.60 3.52 0.05
CA THR A 23 3.29 2.27 -0.65
C THR A 23 4.28 2.01 -1.79
N ALA A 24 4.66 3.06 -2.55
CA ALA A 24 5.64 2.93 -3.63
C ALA A 24 7.04 2.55 -3.10
N PHE A 25 7.50 3.13 -1.99
CA PHE A 25 8.76 2.74 -1.37
C PHE A 25 8.73 1.27 -0.92
N ILE A 26 7.62 0.83 -0.32
CA ILE A 26 7.48 -0.55 0.14
C ILE A 26 7.41 -1.51 -1.06
N ALA A 27 6.63 -1.19 -2.10
CA ALA A 27 6.53 -2.02 -3.30
C ALA A 27 7.89 -2.19 -3.98
N HIS A 28 8.68 -1.11 -4.08
CA HIS A 28 10.06 -1.18 -4.57
C HIS A 28 10.92 -2.10 -3.70
N ALA A 29 10.85 -1.95 -2.38
CA ALA A 29 11.60 -2.80 -1.46
C ALA A 29 11.22 -4.28 -1.58
N LEU A 30 9.92 -4.60 -1.70
CA LEU A 30 9.46 -5.97 -1.93
C LEU A 30 10.00 -6.54 -3.25
N GLY A 31 10.03 -5.73 -4.32
CA GLY A 31 10.62 -6.14 -5.60
C GLY A 31 12.13 -6.42 -5.48
N ILE A 32 12.88 -5.58 -4.77
CA ILE A 32 14.31 -5.83 -4.50
C ILE A 32 14.49 -7.09 -3.66
N ILE A 33 13.67 -7.30 -2.63
CA ILE A 33 13.72 -8.53 -1.81
C ILE A 33 13.47 -9.77 -2.68
N ASN A 34 12.48 -9.71 -3.57
CA ASN A 34 12.22 -10.81 -4.51
C ASN A 34 13.47 -11.16 -5.33
N ASN A 35 14.11 -10.14 -5.92
CA ASN A 35 15.23 -10.35 -6.82
C ASN A 35 16.49 -10.78 -6.09
N GLU A 36 16.84 -10.14 -4.97
CA GLU A 36 18.13 -10.36 -4.29
C GLU A 36 18.08 -11.52 -3.28
N VAL A 37 16.94 -11.72 -2.60
CA VAL A 37 16.82 -12.73 -1.55
C VAL A 37 16.20 -14.03 -2.07
N PHE A 38 15.14 -13.92 -2.89
CA PHE A 38 14.40 -15.08 -3.40
C PHE A 38 14.76 -15.46 -4.84
N HIS A 39 15.72 -14.75 -5.45
CA HIS A 39 16.22 -15.03 -6.81
C HIS A 39 15.13 -14.94 -7.90
N GLY A 40 14.15 -14.06 -7.69
CA GLY A 40 13.13 -13.72 -8.67
C GLY A 40 13.64 -12.73 -9.72
N SER A 41 12.72 -12.15 -10.49
CA SER A 41 13.07 -11.23 -11.58
C SER A 41 11.97 -10.21 -11.87
N VAL A 42 11.30 -9.72 -10.81
CA VAL A 42 10.26 -8.71 -10.97
C VAL A 42 10.87 -7.33 -11.29
N ASN A 43 10.14 -6.49 -11.97
CA ASN A 43 10.56 -5.11 -12.21
C ASN A 43 10.21 -4.24 -10.99
N ALA A 44 11.16 -4.12 -10.04
CA ALA A 44 10.96 -3.39 -8.79
C ALA A 44 10.60 -1.91 -9.02
N GLU A 45 11.22 -1.25 -10.00
CA GLU A 45 10.92 0.14 -10.35
C GLU A 45 9.49 0.28 -10.88
N TYR A 46 9.03 -0.69 -11.65
CA TYR A 46 7.69 -0.68 -12.18
C TYR A 46 6.63 -0.94 -11.09
N LEU A 47 6.91 -1.84 -10.16
CA LEU A 47 6.06 -2.04 -8.97
C LEU A 47 5.88 -0.73 -8.19
N ALA A 48 6.96 0.05 -8.01
CA ALA A 48 6.86 1.37 -7.38
C ALA A 48 5.97 2.32 -8.18
N VAL A 49 6.06 2.32 -9.52
CA VAL A 49 5.19 3.14 -10.36
C VAL A 49 3.73 2.73 -10.21
N LEU A 50 3.41 1.44 -10.29
CA LEU A 50 2.03 0.96 -10.07
C LEU A 50 1.51 1.38 -8.70
N ALA A 51 2.33 1.22 -7.65
CA ALA A 51 1.98 1.61 -6.29
C ALA A 51 1.75 3.12 -6.12
N MET A 52 2.47 3.98 -6.87
CA MET A 52 2.19 5.43 -6.86
C MET A 52 0.78 5.78 -7.36
N TYR A 53 0.22 4.98 -8.23
CA TYR A 53 -1.07 5.25 -8.88
C TYR A 53 -2.21 4.37 -8.38
N HIS A 54 -1.96 3.39 -7.50
CA HIS A 54 -2.92 2.36 -7.11
C HIS A 54 -4.26 2.90 -6.59
N ASP A 55 -4.21 4.01 -5.85
CA ASP A 55 -5.37 4.69 -5.29
C ASP A 55 -5.72 6.01 -6.05
N ALA A 56 -5.14 6.24 -7.25
CA ALA A 56 -5.37 7.50 -7.98
C ALA A 56 -6.85 7.71 -8.33
N THR A 57 -7.62 6.64 -8.49
CA THR A 57 -9.07 6.70 -8.75
C THR A 57 -9.86 7.33 -7.60
N GLU A 58 -9.31 7.31 -6.39
CA GLU A 58 -9.90 7.92 -5.20
C GLU A 58 -9.97 9.46 -5.28
N ILE A 59 -9.24 10.07 -6.21
CA ILE A 59 -9.41 11.50 -6.54
C ILE A 59 -10.86 11.81 -6.93
N ILE A 60 -11.53 10.84 -7.53
CA ILE A 60 -12.94 10.95 -7.98
C ILE A 60 -13.88 10.28 -6.98
N THR A 61 -13.54 9.09 -6.50
CA THR A 61 -14.44 8.27 -5.66
C THR A 61 -14.37 8.62 -4.18
N GLY A 62 -13.27 9.24 -3.72
CA GLY A 62 -12.93 9.34 -2.31
C GLY A 62 -12.42 7.99 -1.74
N ASP A 63 -11.73 8.05 -0.59
CA ASP A 63 -11.33 6.86 0.16
C ASP A 63 -12.58 6.17 0.75
N MET A 64 -12.89 4.97 0.26
CA MET A 64 -13.99 4.18 0.81
C MET A 64 -13.49 3.33 1.99
N PRO A 65 -14.06 3.50 3.19
CA PRO A 65 -13.66 2.73 4.35
C PRO A 65 -13.77 1.22 4.09
N THR A 66 -12.70 0.49 4.41
CA THR A 66 -12.58 -0.97 4.22
C THR A 66 -13.82 -1.76 4.71
N PRO A 67 -14.42 -1.47 5.88
CA PRO A 67 -15.62 -2.19 6.32
C PRO A 67 -16.82 -2.01 5.38
N VAL A 68 -16.90 -0.90 4.65
CA VAL A 68 -17.96 -0.64 3.67
C VAL A 68 -17.64 -1.33 2.34
N LYS A 69 -16.40 -1.18 1.86
CA LYS A 69 -15.92 -1.77 0.59
C LYS A 69 -16.08 -3.29 0.58
N TYR A 70 -15.84 -3.95 1.72
CA TYR A 70 -15.91 -5.42 1.86
C TYR A 70 -17.16 -5.92 2.59
N TYR A 71 -18.20 -5.10 2.74
CA TYR A 71 -19.43 -5.50 3.43
C TYR A 71 -20.13 -6.68 2.75
N SER A 72 -20.12 -6.73 1.42
CA SER A 72 -20.59 -7.86 0.64
C SER A 72 -19.85 -7.97 -0.69
N GLU A 73 -19.83 -9.16 -1.28
CA GLU A 73 -19.25 -9.38 -2.61
C GLU A 73 -19.90 -8.50 -3.69
N GLN A 74 -21.19 -8.21 -3.54
CA GLN A 74 -21.91 -7.36 -4.48
C GLN A 74 -21.42 -5.90 -4.40
N ILE A 75 -21.20 -5.38 -3.20
CA ILE A 75 -20.66 -4.02 -3.02
C ILE A 75 -19.22 -3.96 -3.55
N ARG A 76 -18.40 -4.95 -3.24
CA ARG A 76 -17.03 -5.02 -3.72
C ARG A 76 -16.94 -4.96 -5.24
N ARG A 77 -17.77 -5.73 -5.94
CA ARG A 77 -17.82 -5.71 -7.43
C ARG A 77 -18.30 -4.38 -7.98
N ALA A 78 -19.41 -3.86 -7.43
CA ALA A 78 -19.96 -2.58 -7.88
C ALA A 78 -18.95 -1.43 -7.67
N TYR A 79 -18.21 -1.47 -6.55
CA TYR A 79 -17.20 -0.46 -6.30
C TYR A 79 -16.00 -0.60 -7.24
N GLY A 80 -15.54 -1.81 -7.55
CA GLY A 80 -14.51 -2.04 -8.56
C GLY A 80 -14.90 -1.52 -9.96
N GLU A 81 -16.17 -1.63 -10.35
CA GLU A 81 -16.66 -1.02 -11.57
C GLU A 81 -16.60 0.51 -11.52
N VAL A 82 -16.89 1.12 -10.37
CA VAL A 82 -16.77 2.57 -10.17
C VAL A 82 -15.32 3.02 -10.23
N GLU A 83 -14.40 2.28 -9.62
CA GLU A 83 -12.95 2.55 -9.69
C GLU A 83 -12.45 2.47 -11.15
N ASP A 84 -12.86 1.48 -11.92
CA ASP A 84 -12.48 1.35 -13.34
C ASP A 84 -13.03 2.52 -14.19
N ILE A 85 -14.27 2.94 -13.96
CA ILE A 85 -14.85 4.12 -14.60
C ILE A 85 -14.05 5.38 -14.24
N ALA A 86 -13.73 5.58 -12.96
CA ALA A 86 -12.95 6.72 -12.49
C ALA A 86 -11.54 6.75 -13.11
N GLY A 87 -10.87 5.59 -13.21
CA GLY A 87 -9.58 5.48 -13.88
C GLY A 87 -9.63 5.88 -15.35
N ARG A 88 -10.67 5.43 -16.07
CA ARG A 88 -10.90 5.84 -17.47
C ARG A 88 -11.19 7.34 -17.59
N GLU A 89 -11.92 7.92 -16.66
CA GLU A 89 -12.16 9.36 -16.63
C GLU A 89 -10.87 10.15 -16.42
N LEU A 90 -10.00 9.72 -15.47
CA LEU A 90 -8.68 10.32 -15.27
C LEU A 90 -7.83 10.25 -16.55
N LEU A 91 -7.87 9.13 -17.29
CA LEU A 91 -7.18 9.00 -18.57
C LEU A 91 -7.65 10.03 -19.60
N THR A 92 -8.93 10.45 -19.59
CA THR A 92 -9.41 11.46 -20.54
C THR A 92 -8.80 12.84 -20.30
N ALA A 93 -8.39 13.16 -19.06
CA ALA A 93 -7.71 14.40 -18.72
C ALA A 93 -6.27 14.45 -19.21
N ILE A 94 -5.67 13.29 -19.55
CA ILE A 94 -4.31 13.17 -20.05
C ILE A 94 -4.28 13.42 -21.56
N PRO A 95 -3.32 14.22 -22.09
CA PRO A 95 -3.15 14.40 -23.51
C PRO A 95 -3.08 13.07 -24.27
N GLU A 96 -3.79 12.93 -25.38
CA GLU A 96 -3.96 11.67 -26.13
C GLU A 96 -2.64 10.92 -26.40
N LYS A 97 -1.60 11.65 -26.78
CA LYS A 97 -0.27 11.07 -27.06
C LYS A 97 0.40 10.39 -25.86
N LEU A 98 -0.06 10.68 -24.65
CA LEU A 98 0.53 10.15 -23.40
C LEU A 98 -0.35 9.07 -22.76
N ARG A 99 -1.63 8.97 -23.13
CA ARG A 99 -2.62 8.09 -22.48
C ARG A 99 -2.16 6.64 -22.36
N SER A 100 -1.57 6.09 -23.42
CA SER A 100 -1.10 4.71 -23.44
C SER A 100 -0.02 4.40 -22.39
N ARG A 101 0.66 5.44 -21.86
CA ARG A 101 1.66 5.27 -20.81
C ARG A 101 1.08 5.31 -19.41
N TYR A 102 -0.14 5.80 -19.27
CA TYR A 102 -0.85 5.90 -17.99
C TYR A 102 -2.00 4.90 -17.86
N GLU A 103 -2.32 4.18 -18.94
CA GLU A 103 -3.44 3.24 -18.95
C GLU A 103 -3.23 2.12 -17.90
N GLU A 104 -2.09 1.45 -17.95
CA GLU A 104 -1.79 0.38 -17.01
C GLU A 104 -1.64 0.89 -15.56
N PRO A 105 -0.86 1.95 -15.24
CA PRO A 105 -0.78 2.46 -13.88
C PRO A 105 -2.12 2.91 -13.27
N LEU A 106 -3.05 3.43 -14.07
CA LEU A 106 -4.33 3.95 -13.59
C LEU A 106 -5.47 2.92 -13.55
N LEU A 107 -5.30 1.77 -14.22
CA LEU A 107 -6.32 0.73 -14.32
C LEU A 107 -5.83 -0.56 -13.67
N GLU A 108 -6.09 -0.72 -12.36
CA GLU A 108 -5.73 -1.93 -11.61
C GLU A 108 -6.23 -3.21 -12.30
N SER A 109 -7.37 -3.12 -13.00
CA SER A 109 -7.94 -4.23 -13.78
C SER A 109 -7.05 -4.73 -14.92
N SER A 110 -6.03 -3.96 -15.32
CA SER A 110 -5.07 -4.33 -16.36
C SER A 110 -3.79 -4.98 -15.83
N TRP A 111 -3.58 -4.99 -14.50
CA TRP A 111 -2.37 -5.53 -13.91
C TRP A 111 -2.34 -7.06 -14.02
N ASN A 112 -1.14 -7.61 -14.17
CA ASN A 112 -0.96 -9.03 -14.03
C ASN A 112 -1.06 -9.45 -12.54
N GLU A 113 -1.29 -10.74 -12.28
CA GLU A 113 -1.52 -11.25 -10.93
C GLU A 113 -0.31 -11.05 -10.00
N GLU A 114 0.91 -11.15 -10.53
CA GLU A 114 2.14 -10.98 -9.76
C GLU A 114 2.29 -9.53 -9.30
N ASP A 115 2.23 -8.55 -10.20
CA ASP A 115 2.32 -7.13 -9.87
C ASP A 115 1.21 -6.72 -8.88
N TYR A 116 -0.02 -7.19 -9.13
CA TYR A 116 -1.15 -6.96 -8.22
C TYR A 116 -0.85 -7.44 -6.80
N ARG A 117 -0.29 -8.65 -6.64
CA ARG A 117 0.05 -9.19 -5.32
C ARG A 117 1.08 -8.35 -4.59
N PHE A 118 2.14 -7.91 -5.29
CA PHE A 118 3.18 -7.06 -4.69
C PHE A 118 2.63 -5.72 -4.25
N VAL A 119 1.86 -5.04 -5.10
CA VAL A 119 1.29 -3.72 -4.76
C VAL A 119 0.29 -3.84 -3.62
N LYS A 120 -0.59 -4.85 -3.62
CA LYS A 120 -1.53 -5.08 -2.51
C LYS A 120 -0.83 -5.44 -1.19
N ALA A 121 0.29 -6.15 -1.23
CA ALA A 121 1.09 -6.38 -0.03
C ALA A 121 1.72 -5.08 0.47
N ALA A 122 2.24 -4.25 -0.41
CA ALA A 122 2.82 -2.96 -0.05
C ALA A 122 1.76 -2.00 0.55
N ASP A 123 0.55 -1.93 -0.02
CA ASP A 123 -0.58 -1.18 0.53
C ASP A 123 -0.90 -1.63 1.97
N LYS A 124 -1.01 -2.94 2.19
CA LYS A 124 -1.27 -3.47 3.53
C LYS A 124 -0.13 -3.22 4.51
N LEU A 125 1.12 -3.29 4.07
CA LEU A 125 2.28 -2.96 4.90
C LEU A 125 2.29 -1.48 5.28
N SER A 126 2.00 -0.55 4.36
CA SER A 126 1.83 0.87 4.65
C SER A 126 0.71 1.10 5.67
N ALA A 127 -0.46 0.47 5.47
CA ALA A 127 -1.55 0.53 6.43
C ALA A 127 -1.16 -0.02 7.83
N TRP A 128 -0.33 -1.06 7.89
CA TRP A 128 0.18 -1.55 9.17
C TRP A 128 1.16 -0.58 9.82
N LEU A 129 2.06 0.05 9.06
CA LEU A 129 2.96 1.09 9.58
C LEU A 129 2.16 2.24 10.20
N LYS A 130 1.08 2.68 9.56
CA LYS A 130 0.15 3.65 10.13
C LYS A 130 -0.43 3.19 11.47
N CYS A 131 -0.85 1.94 11.60
CA CYS A 131 -1.34 1.39 12.86
C CYS A 131 -0.25 1.40 13.96
N ILE A 132 1.00 1.07 13.61
CA ILE A 132 2.14 1.12 14.53
C ILE A 132 2.38 2.56 15.01
N GLU A 133 2.36 3.54 14.12
CA GLU A 133 2.52 4.96 14.47
C GLU A 133 1.44 5.44 15.42
N GLU A 134 0.18 5.15 15.14
CA GLU A 134 -0.95 5.52 15.99
C GLU A 134 -0.85 4.88 17.38
N ARG A 135 -0.48 3.59 17.44
CA ARG A 135 -0.25 2.88 18.70
C ARG A 135 0.91 3.51 19.50
N LYS A 136 2.00 3.91 18.85
CA LYS A 136 3.12 4.63 19.51
C LYS A 136 2.69 5.97 20.08
N MET A 137 1.70 6.62 19.48
CA MET A 137 1.07 7.85 20.00
C MET A 137 0.03 7.58 21.11
N GLY A 138 -0.17 6.33 21.50
CA GLY A 138 -1.14 5.92 22.53
C GLY A 138 -2.56 5.76 22.03
N ASN A 139 -2.78 5.79 20.72
CA ASN A 139 -4.10 5.61 20.12
C ASN A 139 -4.45 4.13 20.00
N THR A 140 -5.42 3.67 20.78
CA THR A 140 -5.87 2.28 20.82
C THR A 140 -6.97 1.96 19.80
N ASP A 141 -7.55 2.96 19.15
CA ASP A 141 -8.65 2.78 18.17
C ASP A 141 -8.17 1.97 16.93
N PHE A 142 -6.85 1.92 16.69
CA PHE A 142 -6.25 1.19 15.57
C PHE A 142 -5.92 -0.28 15.84
N TYR A 143 -6.14 -0.77 17.07
CA TYR A 143 -5.72 -2.13 17.46
C TYR A 143 -6.41 -3.23 16.61
N ASP A 144 -7.72 -3.14 16.42
CA ASP A 144 -8.47 -4.14 15.65
C ASP A 144 -8.09 -4.10 14.15
N ALA A 145 -7.82 -2.90 13.62
CA ALA A 145 -7.34 -2.72 12.26
C ALA A 145 -5.93 -3.35 12.10
N GLU A 146 -5.02 -3.11 13.04
CA GLU A 146 -3.68 -3.71 13.06
C GLU A 146 -3.76 -5.25 13.02
N CYS A 147 -4.56 -5.86 13.89
CA CYS A 147 -4.77 -7.31 13.91
C CYS A 147 -5.35 -7.85 12.59
N THR A 148 -6.29 -7.13 12.02
CA THR A 148 -6.91 -7.52 10.74
C THR A 148 -5.91 -7.50 9.60
N ILE A 149 -5.13 -6.42 9.47
CA ILE A 149 -4.13 -6.24 8.43
C ILE A 149 -3.04 -7.32 8.53
N GLN A 150 -2.53 -7.59 9.75
CA GLN A 150 -1.56 -8.67 9.96
C GLN A 150 -2.08 -10.02 9.50
N ASN A 151 -3.34 -10.36 9.85
CA ASN A 151 -3.95 -11.61 9.42
C ASN A 151 -4.13 -11.68 7.88
N GLU A 152 -4.39 -10.56 7.23
CA GLU A 152 -4.50 -10.50 5.77
C GLU A 152 -3.13 -10.67 5.10
N LEU A 153 -2.08 -10.06 5.62
CA LEU A 153 -0.71 -10.25 5.14
C LEU A 153 -0.29 -11.73 5.22
N VAL A 154 -0.54 -12.40 6.35
CA VAL A 154 -0.26 -13.84 6.50
C VAL A 154 -1.01 -14.67 5.46
N LYS A 155 -2.28 -14.34 5.16
CA LYS A 155 -3.07 -15.06 4.14
C LYS A 155 -2.56 -14.87 2.71
N MET A 156 -1.84 -13.78 2.43
CA MET A 156 -1.26 -13.52 1.11
C MET A 156 -0.14 -14.52 0.78
N GLN A 157 0.49 -15.12 1.78
CA GLN A 157 1.58 -16.09 1.60
C GLN A 157 2.66 -15.57 0.64
N LEU A 158 3.09 -14.32 0.87
CA LEU A 158 4.12 -13.64 0.08
C LEU A 158 5.43 -13.60 0.88
N PRO A 159 6.43 -14.43 0.53
CA PRO A 159 7.68 -14.51 1.32
C PRO A 159 8.40 -13.17 1.45
N GLU A 160 8.30 -12.32 0.44
CA GLU A 160 8.89 -10.98 0.43
C GLU A 160 8.27 -10.08 1.52
N ALA A 161 6.96 -10.19 1.73
CA ALA A 161 6.27 -9.47 2.79
C ALA A 161 6.68 -10.00 4.17
N ASP A 162 6.81 -11.31 4.33
CA ASP A 162 7.30 -11.93 5.57
C ASP A 162 8.72 -11.44 5.89
N TYR A 163 9.61 -11.44 4.88
CA TYR A 163 10.97 -10.92 5.01
C TYR A 163 10.98 -9.43 5.39
N PHE A 164 10.12 -8.62 4.74
CA PHE A 164 9.97 -7.20 5.09
C PHE A 164 9.52 -7.01 6.54
N CYS A 165 8.55 -7.79 6.98
CA CYS A 165 8.05 -7.76 8.36
C CYS A 165 9.14 -8.09 9.38
N GLU A 166 9.98 -9.09 9.10
CA GLU A 166 11.04 -9.52 10.00
C GLU A 166 12.18 -8.50 10.11
N HIS A 167 12.58 -7.90 8.98
CA HIS A 167 13.81 -7.11 8.92
C HIS A 167 13.59 -5.59 8.93
N PHE A 168 12.44 -5.09 8.51
CA PHE A 168 12.18 -3.65 8.39
C PHE A 168 11.22 -3.12 9.45
N ILE A 169 10.15 -3.85 9.78
CA ILE A 169 9.15 -3.38 10.76
C ILE A 169 9.76 -3.09 12.15
N PRO A 170 10.73 -3.86 12.67
CA PRO A 170 11.33 -3.57 13.98
C PRO A 170 11.90 -2.15 14.08
N ALA A 171 12.49 -1.62 13.00
CA ALA A 171 13.04 -0.28 12.98
C ALA A 171 11.98 0.81 13.23
N TYR A 172 10.75 0.59 12.77
CA TYR A 172 9.63 1.52 13.01
C TYR A 172 9.14 1.53 14.47
N THR A 173 9.47 0.50 15.24
CA THR A 173 9.13 0.43 16.65
C THR A 173 10.20 1.06 17.55
N GLU A 174 11.40 1.28 17.03
CA GLU A 174 12.53 1.86 17.75
C GLU A 174 12.59 3.40 17.61
N THR A 175 13.40 4.03 18.44
CA THR A 175 13.77 5.44 18.29
C THR A 175 15.01 5.57 17.39
N ILE A 176 15.15 6.70 16.69
CA ILE A 176 16.29 6.97 15.80
C ILE A 176 17.64 6.74 16.48
N ASP A 177 17.76 7.08 17.77
CA ASP A 177 18.99 6.91 18.54
C ASP A 177 19.36 5.44 18.80
N ARG A 178 18.39 4.50 18.75
CA ARG A 178 18.63 3.06 18.90
C ARG A 178 18.95 2.40 17.57
N SER A 179 18.31 2.84 16.47
CA SER A 179 18.57 2.31 15.13
C SER A 179 20.04 2.54 14.69
N GLY A 180 20.67 3.65 15.11
CA GLY A 180 22.08 3.96 14.80
C GLY A 180 23.10 3.07 15.51
N ASN A 181 22.74 2.46 16.64
CA ASN A 181 23.68 1.64 17.43
C ASN A 181 23.71 0.15 17.01
N ALA A 182 22.70 -0.33 16.27
CA ALA A 182 22.67 -1.70 15.75
C ALA A 182 23.70 -1.91 14.61
N ALA A 183 24.00 -0.85 13.86
CA ALA A 183 24.94 -0.90 12.74
C ALA A 183 26.44 -0.94 13.17
N THR A 184 26.74 -0.66 14.43
CA THR A 184 28.15 -0.59 14.94
C THR A 184 28.61 -1.86 15.68
N ASN A 185 27.74 -2.85 15.88
CA ASN A 185 28.08 -4.09 16.62
C ASN A 185 28.17 -5.35 15.73
N GLY A 186 28.30 -5.19 14.43
CA GLY A 186 28.42 -6.27 13.44
C GLY A 186 29.73 -6.20 12.64
N GLU A 187 30.87 -6.15 13.32
CA GLU A 187 32.19 -6.51 12.77
C GLU A 187 32.76 -7.75 13.48
#